data_ee821b0242bb81912911f78568c66d18
#
_entry.id   ee821b0242bb81912911f78568c66d18
#
_cell.length_a   1.000
_cell.length_b   1.000
_cell.length_c   1.000
_cell.angle_alpha   90.00
_cell.angle_beta   90.00
_cell.angle_gamma   90.00
#
_symmetry.space_group_name_H-M   'P 1'
#
loop_
_entity.id
_entity.type
_entity.pdbx_description
1 polymer ?
#
loop_
_entity_poly.entity_id
_entity_poly.type
_entity_poly.pdbx_seq_one_letter_code
_entity_poly.pdbx_strand_id
1 'polypeptide(L)'
;DAAHREEGGTPAIIESVRAGLVFQLKEAVGVETIRAHEERLLSRAVEAWRAEPAIEILGNLDAPRLSIVSFVVRAPSGHWLHHNFVVALLNDLFGVQARGGCSCAGPYGHRLLGIDIERSHEFEREITGGCEGIKPGWVRVNFNYFISDTVADYVVDAVRLVARDGWRLLGDYV
;
A
#
# COMPACT_ATOMS: atom_id res chain seq x y z
N ASP A 1 -2.48 -39.63 -12.32
CA ASP A 1 -3.45 -38.55 -12.25
C ASP A 1 -2.77 -37.33 -11.63
N ALA A 2 -2.83 -36.17 -12.33
CA ALA A 2 -2.16 -34.94 -11.90
C ALA A 2 -2.79 -34.39 -10.63
N ALA A 3 -4.10 -34.42 -10.49
CA ALA A 3 -4.81 -33.93 -9.31
C ALA A 3 -4.38 -34.72 -8.07
N HIS A 4 -4.30 -36.04 -8.17
CA HIS A 4 -3.89 -36.89 -7.04
C HIS A 4 -2.41 -36.66 -6.63
N ARG A 5 -1.57 -36.33 -7.59
CA ARG A 5 -0.16 -36.02 -7.33
C ARG A 5 0.04 -34.66 -6.65
N GLU A 6 -0.77 -33.66 -7.02
CA GLU A 6 -0.60 -32.30 -6.55
C GLU A 6 -1.41 -32.00 -5.26
N GLU A 7 -2.37 -32.85 -4.90
CA GLU A 7 -3.17 -32.71 -3.70
C GLU A 7 -2.56 -33.50 -2.52
N GLY A 8 -2.05 -32.80 -1.52
CA GLY A 8 -1.45 -33.39 -0.31
C GLY A 8 -2.45 -33.87 0.75
N GLY A 9 -3.74 -33.90 0.48
CA GLY A 9 -4.79 -34.27 1.42
C GLY A 9 -6.16 -33.69 1.05
N THR A 10 -7.04 -33.54 2.06
CA THR A 10 -8.38 -32.96 1.83
C THR A 10 -8.26 -31.54 1.29
N PRO A 11 -8.89 -31.23 0.13
CA PRO A 11 -8.84 -29.90 -0.44
C PRO A 11 -9.54 -28.86 0.44
N ALA A 12 -9.19 -27.59 0.26
CA ALA A 12 -9.79 -26.45 0.96
C ALA A 12 -11.23 -26.20 0.46
N ILE A 13 -12.18 -27.05 0.88
CA ILE A 13 -13.57 -27.05 0.34
C ILE A 13 -14.28 -25.75 0.68
N ILE A 14 -14.22 -25.30 1.94
CA ILE A 14 -14.89 -24.07 2.38
C ILE A 14 -14.32 -22.85 1.69
N GLU A 15 -13.00 -22.78 1.56
CA GLU A 15 -12.30 -21.68 0.87
C GLU A 15 -12.65 -21.65 -0.62
N SER A 16 -12.81 -22.80 -1.24
CA SER A 16 -13.23 -22.91 -2.65
C SER A 16 -14.67 -22.41 -2.84
N VAL A 17 -15.58 -22.77 -1.92
CA VAL A 17 -16.97 -22.24 -1.92
C VAL A 17 -16.96 -20.73 -1.72
N ARG A 18 -16.18 -20.21 -0.77
CA ARG A 18 -16.06 -18.75 -0.54
C ARG A 18 -15.51 -18.04 -1.77
N ALA A 19 -14.49 -18.58 -2.42
CA ALA A 19 -13.98 -18.03 -3.67
C ALA A 19 -15.06 -17.99 -4.76
N GLY A 20 -15.84 -19.06 -4.93
CA GLY A 20 -16.96 -19.11 -5.87
C GLY A 20 -18.00 -18.03 -5.59
N LEU A 21 -18.38 -17.84 -4.32
CA LEU A 21 -19.31 -16.78 -3.92
C LEU A 21 -18.79 -15.37 -4.21
N VAL A 22 -17.49 -15.12 -4.02
CA VAL A 22 -16.87 -13.82 -4.34
C VAL A 22 -16.94 -13.54 -5.84
N PHE A 23 -16.69 -14.53 -6.70
CA PHE A 23 -16.85 -14.37 -8.15
C PHE A 23 -18.28 -14.09 -8.55
N GLN A 24 -19.27 -14.81 -7.97
CA GLN A 24 -20.69 -14.55 -8.21
C GLN A 24 -21.09 -13.14 -7.77
N LEU A 25 -20.63 -12.67 -6.60
CA LEU A 25 -20.87 -11.31 -6.13
C LEU A 25 -20.28 -10.27 -7.08
N LYS A 26 -19.04 -10.46 -7.53
CA LYS A 26 -18.38 -9.59 -8.50
C LYS A 26 -19.18 -9.51 -9.81
N GLU A 27 -19.67 -10.63 -10.31
CA GLU A 27 -20.48 -10.68 -11.51
C GLU A 27 -21.83 -9.98 -11.32
N ALA A 28 -22.50 -10.19 -10.18
CA ALA A 28 -23.77 -9.55 -9.85
C ALA A 28 -23.66 -8.03 -9.71
N VAL A 29 -22.56 -7.51 -9.14
CA VAL A 29 -22.30 -6.07 -9.04
C VAL A 29 -21.93 -5.49 -10.41
N GLY A 30 -21.22 -6.22 -11.21
CA GLY A 30 -20.71 -5.83 -12.53
C GLY A 30 -19.38 -5.10 -12.48
N VAL A 31 -18.47 -5.53 -13.35
CA VAL A 31 -17.08 -5.02 -13.41
C VAL A 31 -17.05 -3.51 -13.69
N GLU A 32 -17.90 -3.01 -14.56
CA GLU A 32 -17.94 -1.58 -14.91
C GLU A 32 -18.42 -0.72 -13.73
N THR A 33 -19.38 -1.20 -12.93
CA THR A 33 -19.81 -0.53 -11.70
C THR A 33 -18.68 -0.45 -10.69
N ILE A 34 -17.97 -1.58 -10.47
CA ILE A 34 -16.81 -1.64 -9.56
C ILE A 34 -15.76 -0.64 -10.00
N ARG A 35 -15.36 -0.68 -11.28
CA ARG A 35 -14.34 0.23 -11.83
C ARG A 35 -14.73 1.70 -11.69
N ALA A 36 -15.95 2.06 -12.05
CA ALA A 36 -16.39 3.45 -11.97
C ALA A 36 -16.33 3.99 -10.54
N HIS A 37 -16.73 3.20 -9.54
CA HIS A 37 -16.62 3.58 -8.14
C HIS A 37 -15.16 3.71 -7.69
N GLU A 38 -14.33 2.72 -7.98
CA GLU A 38 -12.92 2.71 -7.58
C GLU A 38 -12.13 3.84 -8.24
N GLU A 39 -12.33 4.09 -9.54
CA GLU A 39 -11.67 5.17 -10.28
C GLU A 39 -12.05 6.55 -9.71
N ARG A 40 -13.31 6.74 -9.31
CA ARG A 40 -13.77 7.99 -8.69
C ARG A 40 -13.08 8.23 -7.35
N LEU A 41 -13.02 7.23 -6.48
CA LEU A 41 -12.37 7.32 -5.17
C LEU A 41 -10.85 7.49 -5.31
N LEU A 42 -10.25 6.75 -6.22
CA LEU A 42 -8.83 6.84 -6.55
C LEU A 42 -8.44 8.25 -7.03
N SER A 43 -9.22 8.82 -7.97
CA SER A 43 -8.94 10.15 -8.52
C SER A 43 -8.96 11.21 -7.43
N ARG A 44 -9.92 11.15 -6.50
CA ARG A 44 -9.99 12.07 -5.35
C ARG A 44 -8.77 11.95 -4.44
N ALA A 45 -8.35 10.72 -4.13
CA ALA A 45 -7.17 10.48 -3.30
C ALA A 45 -5.90 10.99 -3.98
N VAL A 46 -5.70 10.68 -5.25
CA VAL A 46 -4.54 11.12 -6.03
C VAL A 46 -4.48 12.64 -6.13
N GLU A 47 -5.60 13.30 -6.40
CA GLU A 47 -5.69 14.76 -6.47
C GLU A 47 -5.31 15.40 -5.13
N ALA A 48 -5.89 14.92 -4.02
CA ALA A 48 -5.62 15.43 -2.68
C ALA A 48 -4.16 15.23 -2.26
N TRP A 49 -3.59 14.07 -2.56
CA TRP A 49 -2.22 13.74 -2.15
C TRP A 49 -1.15 14.37 -3.06
N ARG A 50 -1.44 14.61 -4.33
CA ARG A 50 -0.57 15.41 -5.22
C ARG A 50 -0.42 16.85 -4.74
N ALA A 51 -1.46 17.39 -4.11
CA ALA A 51 -1.43 18.74 -3.54
C ALA A 51 -0.65 18.83 -2.22
N GLU A 52 -0.25 17.69 -1.62
CA GLU A 52 0.49 17.64 -0.37
C GLU A 52 1.99 17.44 -0.63
N PRO A 53 2.84 18.46 -0.42
CA PRO A 53 4.27 18.40 -0.77
C PRO A 53 5.05 17.29 -0.04
N ALA A 54 4.55 16.85 1.12
CA ALA A 54 5.16 15.79 1.90
C ALA A 54 4.89 14.39 1.34
N ILE A 55 3.96 14.24 0.38
CA ILE A 55 3.60 12.94 -0.20
C ILE A 55 4.17 12.83 -1.61
N GLU A 56 4.92 11.76 -1.85
CA GLU A 56 5.30 11.37 -3.21
C GLU A 56 4.59 10.08 -3.59
N ILE A 57 3.69 10.16 -4.57
CA ILE A 57 2.96 9.00 -5.09
C ILE A 57 3.85 8.28 -6.10
N LEU A 58 4.02 6.97 -5.91
CA LEU A 58 4.90 6.15 -6.74
C LEU A 58 4.18 5.58 -7.97
N GLY A 59 4.95 5.45 -9.04
CA GLY A 59 4.51 4.85 -10.31
C GLY A 59 3.91 5.85 -11.29
N ASN A 60 3.50 5.35 -12.46
CA ASN A 60 2.89 6.18 -13.51
C ASN A 60 1.41 6.43 -13.20
N LEU A 61 1.07 7.67 -12.89
CA LEU A 61 -0.30 8.09 -12.55
C LEU A 61 -1.22 8.26 -13.77
N ASP A 62 -0.65 8.32 -14.98
CA ASP A 62 -1.40 8.46 -16.22
C ASP A 62 -1.79 7.11 -16.83
N ALA A 63 -1.23 6.02 -16.31
CA ALA A 63 -1.57 4.67 -16.73
C ALA A 63 -2.85 4.16 -16.04
N PRO A 64 -3.67 3.36 -16.73
CA PRO A 64 -4.78 2.63 -16.11
C PRO A 64 -4.26 1.80 -14.94
N ARG A 65 -4.90 1.92 -13.79
CA ARG A 65 -4.44 1.28 -12.55
C ARG A 65 -5.60 0.78 -11.70
N LEU A 66 -5.31 -0.14 -10.80
CA LEU A 66 -6.23 -0.52 -9.74
C LEU A 66 -6.34 0.61 -8.69
N SER A 67 -7.36 0.57 -7.86
CA SER A 67 -7.61 1.50 -6.76
C SER A 67 -6.61 1.38 -5.60
N ILE A 68 -5.34 1.18 -5.94
CA ILE A 68 -4.22 1.02 -5.01
C ILE A 68 -3.24 2.17 -5.23
N VAL A 69 -2.93 2.89 -4.15
CA VAL A 69 -1.93 3.96 -4.17
C VAL A 69 -0.74 3.58 -3.31
N SER A 70 0.43 3.60 -3.92
CA SER A 70 1.72 3.43 -3.26
C SER A 70 2.38 4.80 -3.13
N PHE A 71 2.87 5.13 -1.94
CA PHE A 71 3.48 6.43 -1.68
C PHE A 71 4.56 6.36 -0.61
N VAL A 72 5.40 7.37 -0.59
CA VAL A 72 6.37 7.65 0.48
C VAL A 72 6.11 9.03 1.07
N VAL A 73 6.52 9.25 2.31
CA VAL A 73 6.31 10.51 3.04
C VAL A 73 7.65 11.14 3.37
N ARG A 74 7.80 12.42 3.07
CA ARG A 74 9.00 13.20 3.34
C ARG A 74 8.82 14.09 4.56
N ALA A 75 9.72 13.98 5.53
CA ALA A 75 9.78 14.90 6.65
C ALA A 75 10.32 16.27 6.23
N PRO A 76 10.08 17.35 7.02
CA PRO A 76 10.65 18.68 6.76
C PRO A 76 12.17 18.71 6.68
N SER A 77 12.85 17.75 7.31
CA SER A 77 14.31 17.55 7.20
C SER A 77 14.79 17.13 5.81
N GLY A 78 13.87 16.78 4.91
CA GLY A 78 14.16 16.23 3.59
C GLY A 78 14.34 14.72 3.55
N HIS A 79 14.38 14.03 4.69
CA HIS A 79 14.47 12.58 4.76
C HIS A 79 13.10 11.92 4.62
N TRP A 80 13.08 10.69 4.12
CA TRP A 80 11.89 9.87 4.07
C TRP A 80 11.54 9.33 5.46
N LEU A 81 10.27 9.42 5.84
CA LEU A 81 9.76 8.69 6.99
C LEU A 81 9.71 7.19 6.66
N HIS A 82 10.16 6.37 7.59
CA HIS A 82 10.13 4.93 7.41
C HIS A 82 8.68 4.44 7.21
N HIS A 83 8.47 3.57 6.24
CA HIS A 83 7.12 3.11 5.88
C HIS A 83 6.37 2.45 7.04
N ASN A 84 7.06 1.68 7.90
CA ASN A 84 6.43 1.07 9.08
C ASN A 84 5.99 2.13 10.11
N PHE A 85 6.75 3.21 10.27
CA PHE A 85 6.36 4.32 11.13
C PHE A 85 5.09 5.00 10.63
N VAL A 86 5.00 5.29 9.33
CA VAL A 86 3.79 5.87 8.73
C VAL A 86 2.59 4.93 8.89
N VAL A 87 2.77 3.62 8.70
CA VAL A 87 1.72 2.62 8.91
C VAL A 87 1.29 2.55 10.37
N ALA A 88 2.23 2.59 11.32
CA ALA A 88 1.92 2.63 12.75
C ALA A 88 1.07 3.86 13.11
N LEU A 89 1.45 5.05 12.64
CA LEU A 89 0.66 6.27 12.86
C LEU A 89 -0.75 6.19 12.28
N LEU A 90 -0.89 5.67 11.06
CA LEU A 90 -2.20 5.47 10.43
C LEU A 90 -3.07 4.52 11.23
N ASN A 91 -2.49 3.44 11.77
CA ASN A 91 -3.21 2.49 12.60
C ASN A 91 -3.58 3.06 13.98
N ASP A 92 -2.60 3.63 14.69
CA ASP A 92 -2.74 3.98 16.09
C ASP A 92 -3.59 5.23 16.30
N LEU A 93 -3.46 6.22 15.41
CA LEU A 93 -4.18 7.49 15.52
C LEU A 93 -5.52 7.49 14.77
N PHE A 94 -5.64 6.72 13.70
CA PHE A 94 -6.79 6.79 12.80
C PHE A 94 -7.50 5.44 12.61
N GLY A 95 -6.97 4.34 13.14
CA GLY A 95 -7.54 3.00 12.91
C GLY A 95 -7.45 2.54 11.44
N VAL A 96 -6.60 3.16 10.63
CA VAL A 96 -6.43 2.85 9.21
C VAL A 96 -5.34 1.80 9.07
N GLN A 97 -5.74 0.58 8.69
CA GLN A 97 -4.81 -0.51 8.42
C GLN A 97 -4.24 -0.39 7.01
N ALA A 98 -3.05 0.19 6.93
CA ALA A 98 -2.29 0.29 5.70
C ALA A 98 -1.20 -0.80 5.62
N ARG A 99 -0.62 -1.00 4.46
CA ARG A 99 0.51 -1.92 4.27
C ARG A 99 1.79 -1.14 4.05
N GLY A 100 2.84 -1.47 4.81
CA GLY A 100 4.20 -0.98 4.60
C GLY A 100 5.15 -2.06 4.08
N GLY A 101 6.21 -1.66 3.40
CA GLY A 101 7.28 -2.54 2.95
C GLY A 101 7.50 -2.56 1.44
N CYS A 102 8.38 -3.46 0.99
CA CYS A 102 8.78 -3.59 -0.42
C CYS A 102 7.76 -4.30 -1.31
N SER A 103 6.69 -4.85 -0.75
CA SER A 103 5.62 -5.58 -1.46
C SER A 103 6.12 -6.72 -2.36
N CYS A 104 7.26 -7.34 -2.04
CA CYS A 104 7.92 -8.40 -2.82
C CYS A 104 8.19 -8.01 -4.30
N ALA A 105 8.43 -6.73 -4.55
CA ALA A 105 8.56 -6.18 -5.89
C ALA A 105 10.02 -5.94 -6.30
N GLY A 106 11.00 -6.49 -5.58
CA GLY A 106 12.44 -6.53 -5.91
C GLY A 106 12.95 -5.41 -6.83
N PRO A 107 13.39 -5.76 -8.06
CA PRO A 107 13.95 -4.78 -8.99
C PRO A 107 12.98 -3.64 -9.37
N TYR A 108 11.69 -3.90 -9.41
CA TYR A 108 10.69 -2.85 -9.65
C TYR A 108 10.60 -1.88 -8.48
N GLY A 109 10.65 -2.39 -7.24
CA GLY A 109 10.68 -1.56 -6.04
C GLY A 109 11.91 -0.66 -5.99
N HIS A 110 13.09 -1.18 -6.34
CA HIS A 110 14.31 -0.38 -6.44
C HIS A 110 14.17 0.74 -7.47
N ARG A 111 13.57 0.44 -8.62
CA ARG A 111 13.30 1.42 -9.67
C ARG A 111 12.36 2.52 -9.20
N LEU A 112 11.28 2.18 -8.48
CA LEU A 112 10.32 3.13 -7.92
C LEU A 112 10.95 4.05 -6.88
N LEU A 113 11.89 3.54 -6.09
CA LEU A 113 12.57 4.28 -5.01
C LEU A 113 13.89 4.95 -5.46
N GLY A 114 14.26 4.82 -6.73
CA GLY A 114 15.51 5.35 -7.26
C GLY A 114 16.77 4.71 -6.67
N ILE A 115 16.67 3.42 -6.25
CA ILE A 115 17.79 2.67 -5.67
C ILE A 115 18.55 2.01 -6.82
N ASP A 116 19.80 2.39 -6.99
CA ASP A 116 20.72 1.75 -7.91
C ASP A 116 21.28 0.42 -7.35
N ILE A 117 22.06 -0.27 -8.18
CA ILE A 117 22.59 -1.59 -7.81
C ILE A 117 23.62 -1.51 -6.66
N GLU A 118 24.41 -0.45 -6.60
CA GLU A 118 25.42 -0.26 -5.56
C GLU A 118 24.76 -0.07 -4.21
N ARG A 119 23.77 0.81 -4.16
CA ARG A 119 22.98 1.06 -2.95
C ARG A 119 22.13 -0.15 -2.56
N SER A 120 21.67 -0.94 -3.52
CA SER A 120 20.99 -2.21 -3.25
C SER A 120 21.89 -3.19 -2.50
N HIS A 121 23.15 -3.33 -2.91
CA HIS A 121 24.13 -4.17 -2.22
C HIS A 121 24.52 -3.63 -0.83
N GLU A 122 24.50 -2.31 -0.63
CA GLU A 122 24.67 -1.72 0.71
C GLU A 122 23.54 -2.14 1.64
N PHE A 123 22.30 -1.99 1.21
CA PHE A 123 21.14 -2.44 1.98
C PHE A 123 21.20 -3.95 2.29
N GLU A 124 21.55 -4.77 1.31
CA GLU A 124 21.68 -6.21 1.50
C GLU A 124 22.69 -6.57 2.59
N ARG A 125 23.88 -5.95 2.58
CA ARG A 125 24.92 -6.16 3.59
C ARG A 125 24.44 -5.79 5.00
N GLU A 126 23.83 -4.62 5.14
CA GLU A 126 23.33 -4.14 6.43
C GLU A 126 22.17 -5.00 6.96
N ILE A 127 21.25 -5.40 6.09
CA ILE A 127 20.13 -6.28 6.45
C ILE A 127 20.64 -7.66 6.85
N THR A 128 21.61 -8.21 6.12
CA THR A 128 22.24 -9.49 6.46
C THR A 128 23.01 -9.40 7.76
N GLY A 129 23.56 -8.22 8.09
CA GLY A 129 24.19 -7.91 9.36
C GLY A 129 23.22 -7.74 10.54
N GLY A 130 21.91 -7.85 10.30
CA GLY A 130 20.84 -7.76 11.32
C GLY A 130 20.13 -6.41 11.41
N CYS A 131 20.52 -5.42 10.58
CA CYS A 131 19.89 -4.12 10.55
C CYS A 131 18.62 -4.13 9.67
N GLU A 132 17.56 -4.82 10.12
CA GLU A 132 16.33 -4.96 9.33
C GLU A 132 15.52 -3.66 9.17
N GLY A 133 15.70 -2.71 10.09
CA GLY A 133 14.99 -1.43 10.11
C GLY A 133 15.27 -0.51 8.93
N ILE A 134 16.32 -0.78 8.15
CA ILE A 134 16.65 0.01 6.95
C ILE A 134 16.08 -0.56 5.65
N LYS A 135 15.31 -1.64 5.72
CA LYS A 135 14.69 -2.22 4.52
C LYS A 135 13.90 -1.16 3.74
N PRO A 136 14.24 -0.90 2.46
CA PRO A 136 13.51 0.07 1.68
C PRO A 136 12.07 -0.41 1.44
N GLY A 137 11.15 0.53 1.41
CA GLY A 137 9.75 0.22 1.19
C GLY A 137 8.89 1.48 1.07
N TRP A 138 7.61 1.27 0.87
CA TRP A 138 6.61 2.32 0.75
C TRP A 138 5.33 1.96 1.49
N VAL A 139 4.45 2.93 1.66
CA VAL A 139 3.11 2.73 2.21
C VAL A 139 2.14 2.47 1.06
N ARG A 140 1.16 1.60 1.30
CA ARG A 140 0.14 1.26 0.33
C ARG A 140 -1.25 1.31 0.95
N VAL A 141 -2.12 2.10 0.33
CA VAL A 141 -3.55 2.21 0.67
C VAL A 141 -4.37 1.85 -0.56
N ASN A 142 -5.54 1.25 -0.34
CA ASN A 142 -6.47 0.91 -1.41
C ASN A 142 -7.88 1.41 -1.09
N PHE A 143 -8.65 1.70 -2.14
CA PHE A 143 -10.02 2.18 -2.07
C PHE A 143 -10.95 1.17 -2.74
N ASN A 144 -11.65 0.40 -1.93
CA ASN A 144 -12.60 -0.60 -2.44
C ASN A 144 -13.91 0.06 -2.88
N TYR A 145 -14.54 -0.47 -3.90
CA TYR A 145 -15.80 0.06 -4.45
C TYR A 145 -16.97 0.13 -3.44
N PHE A 146 -16.91 -0.64 -2.35
CA PHE A 146 -17.97 -0.71 -1.35
C PHE A 146 -17.79 0.23 -0.15
N ILE A 147 -16.69 0.99 -0.06
CA ILE A 147 -16.55 2.00 0.99
C ILE A 147 -17.36 3.26 0.64
N SER A 148 -17.91 3.92 1.67
CA SER A 148 -18.60 5.19 1.46
C SER A 148 -17.65 6.34 1.17
N ASP A 149 -18.14 7.41 0.57
CA ASP A 149 -17.37 8.63 0.32
C ASP A 149 -16.80 9.20 1.62
N THR A 150 -17.59 9.19 2.70
CA THR A 150 -17.14 9.66 4.03
C THR A 150 -15.94 8.85 4.54
N VAL A 151 -15.94 7.54 4.37
CA VAL A 151 -14.82 6.69 4.78
C VAL A 151 -13.60 6.95 3.87
N ALA A 152 -13.82 7.11 2.58
CA ALA A 152 -12.75 7.43 1.65
C ALA A 152 -12.10 8.78 1.98
N ASP A 153 -12.89 9.82 2.24
CA ASP A 153 -12.41 11.14 2.65
C ASP A 153 -11.63 11.07 3.97
N TYR A 154 -12.14 10.31 4.94
CA TYR A 154 -11.45 10.09 6.20
C TYR A 154 -10.05 9.48 5.99
N VAL A 155 -9.93 8.46 5.14
CA VAL A 155 -8.64 7.83 4.82
C VAL A 155 -7.71 8.82 4.11
N VAL A 156 -8.24 9.60 3.17
CA VAL A 156 -7.48 10.63 2.45
C VAL A 156 -6.91 11.66 3.41
N ASP A 157 -7.73 12.16 4.33
CA ASP A 157 -7.31 13.18 5.30
C ASP A 157 -6.37 12.61 6.37
N ALA A 158 -6.57 11.37 6.83
CA ALA A 158 -5.65 10.68 7.74
C ALA A 158 -4.24 10.61 7.15
N VAL A 159 -4.10 10.19 5.90
CA VAL A 159 -2.80 10.14 5.22
C VAL A 159 -2.17 11.54 5.11
N ARG A 160 -2.94 12.58 4.78
CA ARG A 160 -2.44 13.96 4.70
C ARG A 160 -1.98 14.47 6.07
N LEU A 161 -2.73 14.19 7.13
CA LEU A 161 -2.35 14.59 8.49
C LEU A 161 -1.06 13.90 8.94
N VAL A 162 -0.94 12.60 8.71
CA VAL A 162 0.29 11.84 9.00
C VAL A 162 1.47 12.38 8.17
N ALA A 163 1.26 12.68 6.90
CA ALA A 163 2.31 13.20 6.04
C ALA A 163 2.82 14.57 6.51
N ARG A 164 1.91 15.45 6.92
CA ARG A 164 2.23 16.82 7.34
C ARG A 164 2.83 16.89 8.73
N ASP A 165 2.28 16.16 9.68
CA ASP A 165 2.56 16.34 11.11
C ASP A 165 3.17 15.09 11.78
N GLY A 166 3.11 13.91 11.16
CA GLY A 166 3.55 12.64 11.75
C GLY A 166 5.02 12.63 12.19
N TRP A 167 5.90 13.33 11.48
CA TRP A 167 7.31 13.44 11.85
C TRP A 167 7.56 13.94 13.27
N ARG A 168 6.61 14.68 13.84
CA ARG A 168 6.69 15.22 15.23
C ARG A 168 6.65 14.12 16.28
N LEU A 169 6.10 12.96 15.93
CA LEU A 169 5.95 11.80 16.80
C LEU A 169 7.09 10.79 16.68
N LEU A 170 8.17 11.12 15.93
CA LEU A 170 9.31 10.20 15.77
C LEU A 170 9.94 9.79 17.10
N GLY A 171 9.92 10.67 18.10
CA GLY A 171 10.47 10.40 19.43
C GLY A 171 9.61 9.47 20.29
N ASP A 172 8.36 9.25 19.92
CA ASP A 172 7.40 8.43 20.67
C ASP A 172 7.34 6.97 20.16
N TYR A 173 7.99 6.70 19.04
CA TYR A 173 8.04 5.38 18.40
C TYR A 173 9.48 4.84 18.39
N VAL A 174 9.66 3.66 18.95
CA VAL A 174 10.97 2.96 19.08
C VAL A 174 11.00 1.76 18.15
#